data_45a4046631308a2e070898813b9caece
#
_entry.id   45a4046631308a2e070898813b9caece
#
_cell.length_a   1.000
_cell.length_b   1.000
_cell.length_c   1.000
_cell.angle_alpha   90.00
_cell.angle_beta   90.00
_cell.angle_gamma   90.00
#
_symmetry.space_group_name_H-M   'P 1'
#
loop_
_entity.id
_entity.type
_entity.pdbx_description
1 polymer ?
#
loop_
_entity_poly.entity_id
_entity_poly.type
_entity_poly.pdbx_seq_one_letter_code
_entity_poly.pdbx_strand_id
1 'polypeptide(L)'
;MKRTIAISLLLGSVALQPMNSSFGAEPPATAAKTFIDYFLPMPIKGALSRDVWGAPEVGPRDTQNGLEDVTVKRWYYWDGQIIKGPDGRYHLFASRWDQARGHNGWFGSQAVHAVSDNLIGPYVDKGLCWPNSQGGKGHNVTALVLPDGRYAVVISETRPGTVFVSKSLEGPWEELGTIQGDNMRASNVSIMVRPDGDYMIVPRSGHVFISKAADGILGPYQDLGPSFPKGIPNLEDPCVWYSGGLYHIVVNSWSTRKAYHLTSKDGKSNWLNRGLAYDPTRDFIRYTDGTVNHWHKLERPGVFLENGHVTAVTLAVLDIPKEQQKGNDNHGSKIIVIPFDGAALDRDLQSTESAQKDRQP
;
A
#
# COMPACT_ATOMS: atom_id res chain seq x y z
N MET A 1 -91.26 48.00 -8.64
CA MET A 1 -91.48 46.67 -9.20
C MET A 1 -90.27 46.23 -9.98
N LYS A 2 -89.41 45.42 -9.39
CA LYS A 2 -88.20 44.88 -10.02
C LYS A 2 -88.32 43.35 -10.15
N ARG A 3 -88.35 42.85 -11.36
CA ARG A 3 -88.35 41.40 -11.64
C ARG A 3 -86.97 40.84 -11.60
N THR A 4 -86.70 39.85 -10.80
CA THR A 4 -85.51 39.13 -10.67
C THR A 4 -85.58 37.85 -11.57
N ILE A 5 -84.64 37.66 -12.49
CA ILE A 5 -84.52 36.48 -13.33
C ILE A 5 -83.48 35.58 -12.68
N ALA A 6 -83.85 34.35 -12.33
CA ALA A 6 -82.91 33.32 -11.84
C ALA A 6 -82.37 32.53 -13.02
N ILE A 7 -81.09 32.48 -13.15
CA ILE A 7 -80.37 31.62 -14.10
C ILE A 7 -79.78 30.43 -13.34
N SER A 8 -80.23 29.22 -13.66
CA SER A 8 -79.72 27.97 -13.10
C SER A 8 -78.45 27.53 -13.94
N LEU A 9 -77.33 27.51 -13.31
CA LEU A 9 -76.13 26.89 -13.88
C LEU A 9 -76.10 25.41 -13.48
N LEU A 10 -76.11 24.49 -14.47
CA LEU A 10 -75.69 23.08 -14.31
C LEU A 10 -74.18 22.99 -14.27
N LEU A 11 -73.65 22.59 -13.13
CA LEU A 11 -72.25 22.22 -12.99
C LEU A 11 -72.05 20.69 -13.27
N GLY A 12 -71.50 20.38 -14.40
CA GLY A 12 -71.04 19.02 -14.71
C GLY A 12 -69.75 18.68 -13.99
N SER A 13 -69.80 17.71 -13.10
CA SER A 13 -68.65 17.21 -12.38
C SER A 13 -67.83 16.28 -13.28
N VAL A 14 -66.62 16.70 -13.73
CA VAL A 14 -65.62 15.84 -14.38
C VAL A 14 -64.75 15.26 -13.27
N ALA A 15 -64.87 13.94 -13.06
CA ALA A 15 -64.01 13.21 -12.14
C ALA A 15 -62.64 13.04 -12.78
N LEU A 16 -61.64 13.78 -12.27
CA LEU A 16 -60.21 13.54 -12.54
C LEU A 16 -59.74 12.35 -11.71
N GLN A 17 -59.42 11.25 -12.37
CA GLN A 17 -58.70 10.15 -11.73
C GLN A 17 -57.23 10.57 -11.49
N PRO A 18 -56.63 10.30 -10.31
CA PRO A 18 -55.21 10.54 -10.10
C PRO A 18 -54.39 9.51 -10.88
N MET A 19 -53.60 9.97 -11.85
CA MET A 19 -52.50 9.18 -12.41
C MET A 19 -51.43 9.00 -11.32
N ASN A 20 -51.39 7.84 -10.67
CA ASN A 20 -50.25 7.41 -9.86
C ASN A 20 -49.08 7.09 -10.79
N SER A 21 -48.27 8.06 -11.12
CA SER A 21 -46.92 7.84 -11.62
C SER A 21 -46.01 7.64 -10.42
N SER A 22 -45.87 6.40 -9.96
CA SER A 22 -44.77 6.00 -9.09
C SER A 22 -43.49 6.03 -9.94
N PHE A 23 -42.85 7.20 -10.02
CA PHE A 23 -41.43 7.26 -10.32
C PHE A 23 -40.73 6.63 -9.12
N GLY A 24 -40.37 5.37 -9.25
CA GLY A 24 -39.43 4.74 -8.35
C GLY A 24 -38.13 5.57 -8.45
N ALA A 25 -37.80 6.28 -7.39
CA ALA A 25 -36.49 6.89 -7.25
C ALA A 25 -35.49 5.75 -7.37
N GLU A 26 -34.65 5.75 -8.41
CA GLU A 26 -33.49 4.88 -8.45
C GLU A 26 -32.72 5.06 -7.14
N PRO A 27 -32.32 3.97 -6.47
CA PRO A 27 -31.50 4.10 -5.28
C PRO A 27 -30.25 4.92 -5.65
N PRO A 28 -29.80 5.85 -4.79
CA PRO A 28 -28.65 6.67 -5.09
C PRO A 28 -27.50 5.75 -5.46
N ALA A 29 -26.87 6.01 -6.62
CA ALA A 29 -25.74 5.24 -7.10
C ALA A 29 -24.72 5.14 -5.95
N THR A 30 -24.48 3.94 -5.44
CA THR A 30 -23.48 3.71 -4.40
C THR A 30 -22.14 4.24 -4.93
N ALA A 31 -21.49 5.11 -4.16
CA ALA A 31 -20.18 5.65 -4.54
C ALA A 31 -19.26 4.49 -4.90
N ALA A 32 -18.56 4.61 -6.04
CA ALA A 32 -17.65 3.56 -6.48
C ALA A 32 -16.61 3.28 -5.39
N LYS A 33 -16.42 2.00 -5.08
CA LYS A 33 -15.41 1.55 -4.13
C LYS A 33 -14.02 1.97 -4.59
N THR A 34 -13.18 2.32 -3.64
CA THR A 34 -11.77 2.62 -3.83
C THR A 34 -10.90 1.60 -3.09
N PHE A 35 -9.59 1.59 -3.28
CA PHE A 35 -8.69 0.60 -2.68
C PHE A 35 -8.90 0.42 -1.16
N ILE A 36 -9.13 1.52 -0.42
CA ILE A 36 -9.35 1.49 1.04
C ILE A 36 -10.54 0.62 1.45
N ASP A 37 -11.52 0.43 0.58
CA ASP A 37 -12.76 -0.31 0.88
C ASP A 37 -12.59 -1.84 0.76
N TYR A 38 -11.39 -2.33 0.37
CA TYR A 38 -11.06 -3.75 0.24
C TYR A 38 -10.17 -4.27 1.37
N PHE A 39 -9.79 -3.43 2.34
CA PHE A 39 -9.15 -3.93 3.55
C PHE A 39 -10.13 -4.77 4.37
N LEU A 40 -9.66 -5.93 4.80
CA LEU A 40 -10.45 -6.87 5.59
C LEU A 40 -10.12 -6.71 7.08
N PRO A 41 -11.06 -7.02 7.98
CA PRO A 41 -10.78 -7.04 9.42
C PRO A 41 -9.67 -8.03 9.76
N MET A 42 -8.74 -7.60 10.60
CA MET A 42 -7.66 -8.45 11.10
C MET A 42 -8.19 -9.45 12.14
N PRO A 43 -7.84 -10.73 12.06
CA PRO A 43 -8.20 -11.70 13.09
C PRO A 43 -7.41 -11.40 14.37
N ILE A 44 -8.06 -11.51 15.51
CA ILE A 44 -7.41 -11.42 16.82
C ILE A 44 -6.78 -12.77 17.13
N LYS A 45 -5.44 -12.80 17.28
CA LYS A 45 -4.68 -14.02 17.63
C LYS A 45 -4.30 -14.09 19.10
N GLY A 46 -4.38 -12.98 19.80
CA GLY A 46 -4.07 -12.86 21.21
C GLY A 46 -4.78 -11.65 21.81
N ALA A 47 -4.57 -11.40 23.10
CA ALA A 47 -5.13 -10.21 23.73
C ALA A 47 -4.54 -8.94 23.08
N LEU A 48 -5.40 -8.00 22.69
CA LEU A 48 -4.97 -6.67 22.30
C LEU A 48 -4.51 -5.92 23.57
N SER A 49 -3.33 -5.31 23.51
CA SER A 49 -2.70 -4.68 24.69
C SER A 49 -2.86 -3.16 24.65
N ARG A 50 -3.16 -2.58 25.82
CA ARG A 50 -3.06 -1.14 26.06
C ARG A 50 -1.76 -0.75 26.78
N ASP A 51 -0.99 -1.75 27.22
CA ASP A 51 0.23 -1.56 28.04
C ASP A 51 1.51 -1.53 27.19
N VAL A 52 1.37 -1.67 25.87
CA VAL A 52 2.49 -1.51 24.95
C VAL A 52 2.74 -0.03 24.68
N TRP A 53 3.93 0.27 24.16
CA TRP A 53 4.35 1.61 23.80
C TRP A 53 3.36 2.35 22.88
N GLY A 54 3.43 3.68 22.87
CA GLY A 54 2.81 4.57 21.90
C GLY A 54 1.73 5.49 22.45
N ALA A 55 1.18 6.31 21.55
CA ALA A 55 0.13 7.25 21.85
C ALA A 55 -1.21 6.52 22.10
N PRO A 56 -1.99 6.93 23.12
CA PRO A 56 -3.29 6.34 23.44
C PRO A 56 -4.30 6.39 22.31
N GLU A 57 -4.20 7.38 21.44
CA GLU A 57 -5.07 7.62 20.29
C GLU A 57 -5.00 6.50 19.26
N VAL A 58 -3.91 5.75 19.21
CA VAL A 58 -3.81 4.57 18.33
C VAL A 58 -4.81 3.48 18.72
N GLY A 59 -5.19 3.41 20.00
CA GLY A 59 -6.04 2.34 20.53
C GLY A 59 -5.25 1.08 20.93
N PRO A 60 -5.96 -0.01 21.25
CA PRO A 60 -5.31 -1.26 21.64
C PRO A 60 -4.40 -1.79 20.53
N ARG A 61 -3.21 -2.26 20.92
CA ARG A 61 -2.20 -2.80 19.98
C ARG A 61 -2.22 -4.30 19.92
N ASP A 62 -1.99 -4.80 18.72
CA ASP A 62 -1.80 -6.21 18.45
C ASP A 62 -0.30 -6.51 18.31
N THR A 63 0.28 -7.12 19.34
CA THR A 63 1.67 -7.58 19.32
C THR A 63 1.85 -8.86 18.52
N GLN A 64 0.75 -9.48 18.07
CA GLN A 64 0.74 -10.66 17.21
C GLN A 64 0.61 -10.31 15.71
N ASN A 65 0.61 -9.01 15.36
CA ASN A 65 0.54 -8.54 13.99
C ASN A 65 1.82 -7.82 13.59
N GLY A 66 2.36 -8.19 12.42
CA GLY A 66 3.49 -7.51 11.80
C GLY A 66 4.81 -7.70 12.53
N LEU A 67 5.65 -6.67 12.49
CA LEU A 67 6.97 -6.64 13.11
C LEU A 67 7.12 -5.40 13.99
N GLU A 68 7.40 -5.60 15.27
CA GLU A 68 7.64 -4.51 16.23
C GLU A 68 8.65 -4.89 17.32
N ASP A 69 9.23 -3.89 17.95
CA ASP A 69 9.87 -4.02 19.25
C ASP A 69 8.87 -3.60 20.33
N VAL A 70 8.23 -4.56 20.96
CA VAL A 70 7.21 -4.30 22.00
C VAL A 70 7.75 -3.53 23.19
N THR A 71 9.06 -3.50 23.39
CA THR A 71 9.70 -2.75 24.49
C THR A 71 9.92 -1.28 24.17
N VAL A 72 9.94 -0.91 22.86
CA VAL A 72 10.33 0.44 22.38
C VAL A 72 11.65 0.93 22.96
N LYS A 73 12.56 0.03 23.24
CA LYS A 73 13.86 0.38 23.85
C LYS A 73 15.02 0.18 22.91
N ARG A 74 14.80 -0.51 21.83
CA ARG A 74 15.87 -0.94 20.95
C ARG A 74 15.70 -0.51 19.51
N TRP A 75 14.52 -0.82 18.87
CA TRP A 75 14.36 -0.71 17.43
C TRP A 75 13.12 0.06 16.99
N TYR A 76 13.30 0.91 15.99
CA TYR A 76 12.28 1.28 15.02
C TYR A 76 12.31 0.27 13.86
N TYR A 77 11.15 -0.09 13.32
CA TYR A 77 11.03 -0.89 12.09
C TYR A 77 10.29 -0.11 11.02
N TRP A 78 10.74 -0.27 9.76
CA TRP A 78 10.23 0.46 8.62
C TRP A 78 10.20 -0.41 7.37
N ASP A 79 9.42 -0.02 6.32
CA ASP A 79 9.19 -0.77 5.07
C ASP A 79 8.29 -2.00 5.28
N GLY A 80 8.60 -3.11 4.61
CA GLY A 80 7.91 -4.39 4.79
C GLY A 80 7.51 -5.03 3.47
N GLN A 81 8.46 -5.78 2.87
CA GLN A 81 8.15 -6.64 1.72
C GLN A 81 8.15 -8.09 2.16
N ILE A 82 7.08 -8.82 1.87
CA ILE A 82 6.90 -10.21 2.25
C ILE A 82 7.09 -11.12 1.04
N ILE A 83 7.88 -12.17 1.21
CA ILE A 83 8.03 -13.27 0.25
C ILE A 83 7.69 -14.57 1.00
N LYS A 84 6.83 -15.43 0.41
CA LYS A 84 6.60 -16.77 0.92
C LYS A 84 7.74 -17.67 0.47
N GLY A 85 8.42 -18.26 1.43
CA GLY A 85 9.57 -19.14 1.17
C GLY A 85 9.16 -20.54 0.73
N PRO A 86 10.10 -21.32 0.19
CA PRO A 86 9.88 -22.73 -0.14
C PRO A 86 9.69 -23.60 1.11
N ASP A 87 10.06 -23.10 2.29
CA ASP A 87 9.82 -23.67 3.60
C ASP A 87 8.37 -23.46 4.09
N GLY A 88 7.53 -22.79 3.29
CA GLY A 88 6.14 -22.46 3.60
C GLY A 88 5.96 -21.25 4.52
N ARG A 89 7.07 -20.66 5.00
CA ARG A 89 7.07 -19.52 5.92
C ARG A 89 7.06 -18.19 5.16
N TYR A 90 6.71 -17.13 5.88
CA TYR A 90 6.68 -15.77 5.37
C TYR A 90 7.94 -15.04 5.83
N HIS A 91 8.70 -14.55 4.86
CA HIS A 91 9.95 -13.82 5.04
C HIS A 91 9.72 -12.35 4.76
N LEU A 92 9.91 -11.51 5.75
CA LEU A 92 9.72 -10.07 5.67
C LEU A 92 11.07 -9.38 5.68
N PHE A 93 11.31 -8.55 4.66
CA PHE A 93 12.48 -7.70 4.53
C PHE A 93 12.11 -6.28 4.92
N ALA A 94 12.89 -5.69 5.82
CA ALA A 94 12.59 -4.41 6.44
C ALA A 94 13.86 -3.61 6.74
N SER A 95 13.68 -2.36 7.11
CA SER A 95 14.72 -1.52 7.70
C SER A 95 14.52 -1.41 9.20
N ARG A 96 15.60 -1.35 9.98
CA ARG A 96 15.54 -1.00 11.40
C ARG A 96 16.65 -0.05 11.79
N TRP A 97 16.43 0.72 12.85
CA TRP A 97 17.45 1.57 13.46
C TRP A 97 17.23 1.74 14.95
N ASP A 98 18.25 2.22 15.64
CA ASP A 98 18.25 2.41 17.08
C ASP A 98 17.18 3.41 17.52
N GLN A 99 16.29 2.99 18.41
CA GLN A 99 15.19 3.78 18.96
C GLN A 99 15.71 5.03 19.68
N ALA A 100 16.86 4.95 20.36
CA ALA A 100 17.45 6.08 21.08
C ALA A 100 17.76 7.29 20.18
N ARG A 101 17.82 7.10 18.87
CA ARG A 101 18.07 8.17 17.90
C ARG A 101 16.79 8.86 17.39
N GLY A 102 15.63 8.40 17.85
CA GLY A 102 14.35 8.87 17.34
C GLY A 102 14.14 8.55 15.86
N HIS A 103 13.15 9.20 15.24
CA HIS A 103 12.85 8.94 13.82
C HIS A 103 14.03 9.23 12.91
N ASN A 104 14.76 10.31 13.14
CA ASN A 104 15.93 10.70 12.32
C ASN A 104 17.09 9.68 12.37
N GLY A 105 17.05 8.70 13.25
CA GLY A 105 17.99 7.59 13.27
C GLY A 105 18.03 6.75 11.99
N TRP A 106 17.04 6.90 11.09
CA TRP A 106 16.96 6.19 9.83
C TRP A 106 18.17 6.38 8.92
N PHE A 107 18.92 7.49 9.03
CA PHE A 107 20.19 7.65 8.28
C PHE A 107 21.22 6.57 8.60
N GLY A 108 21.11 5.95 9.78
CA GLY A 108 21.94 4.83 10.20
C GLY A 108 21.24 3.47 10.13
N SER A 109 20.12 3.37 9.44
CA SER A 109 19.34 2.13 9.38
C SER A 109 20.04 0.99 8.68
N GLN A 110 19.63 -0.21 9.05
CA GLN A 110 20.14 -1.49 8.60
C GLN A 110 19.01 -2.30 7.97
N ALA A 111 19.31 -3.03 6.92
CA ALA A 111 18.38 -3.99 6.32
C ALA A 111 18.33 -5.27 7.16
N VAL A 112 17.12 -5.70 7.50
CA VAL A 112 16.88 -6.88 8.32
C VAL A 112 15.94 -7.85 7.62
N HIS A 113 16.09 -9.12 8.02
CA HIS A 113 15.25 -10.23 7.66
C HIS A 113 14.46 -10.69 8.90
N ALA A 114 13.15 -10.83 8.77
CA ALA A 114 12.27 -11.35 9.80
C ALA A 114 11.39 -12.46 9.25
N VAL A 115 10.94 -13.39 10.09
CA VAL A 115 10.24 -14.59 9.66
C VAL A 115 9.01 -14.84 10.54
N SER A 116 7.92 -15.31 9.92
CA SER A 116 6.71 -15.76 10.60
C SER A 116 6.15 -17.03 9.94
N ASP A 117 5.48 -17.87 10.72
CA ASP A 117 4.69 -19.00 10.23
C ASP A 117 3.31 -18.55 9.71
N ASN A 118 2.93 -17.29 9.95
CA ASN A 118 1.67 -16.71 9.53
C ASN A 118 1.89 -15.43 8.74
N LEU A 119 1.11 -15.23 7.66
CA LEU A 119 1.20 -14.05 6.81
C LEU A 119 1.09 -12.73 7.59
N ILE A 120 0.18 -12.63 8.52
CA ILE A 120 -0.02 -11.39 9.29
C ILE A 120 0.91 -11.25 10.49
N GLY A 121 1.76 -12.25 10.79
CA GLY A 121 2.70 -12.22 11.91
C GLY A 121 2.29 -13.08 13.11
N PRO A 122 2.96 -12.91 14.27
CA PRO A 122 4.07 -11.99 14.49
C PRO A 122 5.34 -12.40 13.73
N TYR A 123 6.07 -11.42 13.24
CA TYR A 123 7.37 -11.64 12.61
C TYR A 123 8.47 -11.54 13.67
N VAL A 124 9.43 -12.45 13.59
CA VAL A 124 10.60 -12.49 14.46
C VAL A 124 11.83 -12.03 13.68
N ASP A 125 12.45 -10.93 14.13
CA ASP A 125 13.69 -10.40 13.57
C ASP A 125 14.81 -11.44 13.72
N LYS A 126 15.38 -11.86 12.59
CA LYS A 126 16.49 -12.84 12.48
C LYS A 126 17.87 -12.17 12.38
N GLY A 127 17.90 -10.86 12.23
CA GLY A 127 19.11 -10.07 12.13
C GLY A 127 19.35 -9.44 10.76
N LEU A 128 20.58 -9.02 10.55
CA LEU A 128 20.98 -8.26 9.36
C LEU A 128 21.06 -9.15 8.12
N CYS A 129 20.55 -8.65 6.99
CA CYS A 129 20.65 -9.34 5.70
C CYS A 129 22.11 -9.50 5.26
N TRP A 130 22.94 -8.45 5.41
CA TRP A 130 24.36 -8.44 4.99
C TRP A 130 25.25 -7.79 6.06
N PRO A 131 25.48 -8.44 7.20
CA PRO A 131 26.24 -7.87 8.32
C PRO A 131 27.68 -7.47 7.94
N ASN A 132 28.27 -8.17 6.98
CA ASN A 132 29.64 -7.94 6.53
C ASN A 132 29.78 -6.85 5.45
N SER A 133 28.66 -6.35 4.88
CA SER A 133 28.67 -5.25 3.93
C SER A 133 28.21 -3.97 4.63
N GLN A 134 29.14 -3.08 4.94
CA GLN A 134 28.90 -1.80 5.62
C GLN A 134 28.02 -1.92 6.89
N GLY A 135 28.20 -3.00 7.68
CA GLY A 135 27.45 -3.24 8.92
C GLY A 135 25.96 -3.45 8.70
N GLY A 136 25.55 -3.96 7.54
CA GLY A 136 24.12 -4.19 7.21
C GLY A 136 23.39 -2.95 6.71
N LYS A 137 24.09 -1.86 6.42
CA LYS A 137 23.48 -0.58 6.03
C LYS A 137 22.47 -0.75 4.89
N GLY A 138 21.24 -0.26 5.12
CA GLY A 138 20.12 -0.30 4.17
C GLY A 138 18.90 0.43 4.72
N HIS A 139 18.19 1.18 3.86
CA HIS A 139 16.95 1.86 4.18
C HIS A 139 16.03 1.86 2.97
N ASN A 140 14.73 1.78 3.21
CA ASN A 140 13.70 1.66 2.19
C ASN A 140 14.01 0.49 1.25
N VAL A 141 14.02 -0.72 1.84
CA VAL A 141 14.31 -1.96 1.11
C VAL A 141 13.08 -2.48 0.38
N THR A 142 13.30 -3.00 -0.82
CA THR A 142 12.27 -3.68 -1.62
C THR A 142 12.80 -5.05 -2.02
N ALA A 143 12.08 -6.11 -1.68
CA ALA A 143 12.46 -7.49 -1.96
C ALA A 143 11.59 -8.09 -3.07
N LEU A 144 12.18 -8.93 -3.92
CA LEU A 144 11.48 -9.62 -5.01
C LEU A 144 12.12 -10.96 -5.36
N VAL A 145 11.35 -11.79 -6.04
CA VAL A 145 11.86 -13.03 -6.67
C VAL A 145 12.27 -12.71 -8.10
N LEU A 146 13.47 -13.14 -8.49
CA LEU A 146 13.98 -12.96 -9.84
C LEU A 146 13.50 -14.10 -10.77
N PRO A 147 13.47 -13.89 -12.10
CA PRO A 147 13.05 -14.91 -13.06
C PRO A 147 13.92 -16.19 -13.04
N ASP A 148 15.15 -16.09 -12.58
CA ASP A 148 16.07 -17.22 -12.42
C ASP A 148 15.93 -17.98 -11.09
N GLY A 149 14.93 -17.61 -10.28
CA GLY A 149 14.64 -18.22 -8.99
C GLY A 149 15.47 -17.71 -7.81
N ARG A 150 16.40 -16.79 -8.04
CA ARG A 150 17.10 -16.09 -6.95
C ARG A 150 16.17 -15.03 -6.34
N TYR A 151 16.58 -14.54 -5.20
CA TYR A 151 15.94 -13.42 -4.51
C TYR A 151 16.80 -12.17 -4.66
N ALA A 152 16.18 -11.03 -4.75
CA ALA A 152 16.86 -9.74 -4.75
C ALA A 152 16.27 -8.81 -3.68
N VAL A 153 17.14 -7.97 -3.12
CA VAL A 153 16.75 -6.85 -2.26
C VAL A 153 17.43 -5.60 -2.80
N VAL A 154 16.60 -4.57 -3.08
CA VAL A 154 17.04 -3.27 -3.57
C VAL A 154 16.97 -2.26 -2.43
N ILE A 155 18.03 -1.48 -2.23
CA ILE A 155 18.10 -0.38 -1.27
C ILE A 155 17.79 0.92 -1.99
N SER A 156 16.87 1.73 -1.43
CA SER A 156 16.50 3.03 -2.01
C SER A 156 17.22 4.21 -1.40
N GLU A 157 17.45 4.16 -0.11
CA GLU A 157 18.12 5.22 0.66
C GLU A 157 19.33 4.66 1.39
N THR A 158 20.24 5.50 1.85
CA THR A 158 21.52 5.15 2.48
C THR A 158 22.54 4.53 1.55
N ARG A 159 22.15 3.74 0.55
CA ARG A 159 22.94 3.16 -0.56
C ARG A 159 22.04 3.09 -1.81
N PRO A 160 21.64 4.23 -2.39
CA PRO A 160 20.58 4.28 -3.40
C PRO A 160 20.89 3.39 -4.63
N GLY A 161 19.93 2.52 -4.95
CA GLY A 161 20.01 1.64 -6.10
C GLY A 161 20.89 0.40 -5.92
N THR A 162 21.50 0.20 -4.75
CA THR A 162 22.30 -1.02 -4.50
C THR A 162 21.39 -2.25 -4.45
N VAL A 163 21.76 -3.30 -5.18
CA VAL A 163 21.06 -4.57 -5.27
C VAL A 163 21.89 -5.66 -4.62
N PHE A 164 21.27 -6.40 -3.71
CA PHE A 164 21.79 -7.63 -3.15
C PHE A 164 20.99 -8.81 -3.70
N VAL A 165 21.65 -9.94 -3.94
CA VAL A 165 21.02 -11.18 -4.42
C VAL A 165 21.41 -12.36 -3.54
N SER A 166 20.52 -13.35 -3.48
CA SER A 166 20.78 -14.62 -2.80
C SER A 166 19.99 -15.76 -3.45
N LYS A 167 20.46 -16.99 -3.28
CA LYS A 167 19.72 -18.22 -3.62
C LYS A 167 18.77 -18.65 -2.51
N SER A 168 18.91 -18.08 -1.31
CA SER A 168 18.09 -18.35 -0.14
C SER A 168 17.57 -17.05 0.48
N LEU A 169 16.34 -17.04 0.99
CA LEU A 169 15.78 -15.90 1.74
C LEU A 169 16.55 -15.61 3.03
N GLU A 170 17.26 -16.58 3.57
CA GLU A 170 18.10 -16.43 4.75
C GLU A 170 19.54 -15.95 4.41
N GLY A 171 19.86 -15.83 3.11
CA GLY A 171 21.19 -15.51 2.65
C GLY A 171 22.08 -16.75 2.40
N PRO A 172 23.40 -16.62 2.24
CA PRO A 172 24.10 -15.32 2.28
C PRO A 172 23.70 -14.41 1.14
N TRP A 173 23.69 -13.10 1.40
CA TRP A 173 23.39 -12.05 0.43
C TRP A 173 24.68 -11.49 -0.15
N GLU A 174 24.77 -11.42 -1.47
CA GLU A 174 25.89 -10.89 -2.21
C GLU A 174 25.50 -9.59 -2.92
N GLU A 175 26.35 -8.58 -2.85
CA GLU A 175 26.13 -7.34 -3.58
C GLU A 175 26.34 -7.57 -5.08
N LEU A 176 25.26 -7.41 -5.86
CA LEU A 176 25.29 -7.57 -7.32
C LEU A 176 25.83 -6.32 -8.01
N GLY A 177 25.49 -5.15 -7.51
CA GLY A 177 25.85 -3.85 -8.10
C GLY A 177 24.80 -2.79 -7.84
N THR A 178 24.84 -1.72 -8.65
CA THR A 178 23.92 -0.58 -8.54
C THR A 178 23.10 -0.45 -9.82
N ILE A 179 21.81 -0.20 -9.68
CA ILE A 179 20.88 0.05 -10.76
C ILE A 179 21.35 1.22 -11.63
N GLN A 180 21.32 1.02 -12.94
CA GLN A 180 21.72 1.99 -13.96
C GLN A 180 20.51 2.48 -14.75
N GLY A 181 20.37 3.79 -14.91
CA GLY A 181 19.30 4.39 -15.74
C GLY A 181 19.54 5.88 -15.91
N ASP A 182 19.29 6.38 -17.10
CA ASP A 182 19.47 7.80 -17.40
C ASP A 182 18.51 8.65 -16.58
N ASN A 183 19.05 9.64 -15.84
CA ASN A 183 18.30 10.55 -14.99
C ASN A 183 17.51 9.89 -13.84
N MET A 184 17.73 8.59 -13.56
CA MET A 184 17.07 7.91 -12.46
C MET A 184 17.77 8.17 -11.14
N ARG A 185 17.05 8.76 -10.18
CA ARG A 185 17.45 8.78 -8.77
C ARG A 185 16.74 7.67 -8.04
N ALA A 186 17.48 6.69 -7.55
CA ALA A 186 16.95 5.54 -6.84
C ALA A 186 16.55 5.87 -5.39
N SER A 187 15.59 6.78 -5.23
CA SER A 187 15.00 7.20 -3.94
C SER A 187 13.60 6.64 -3.82
N ASN A 188 13.28 6.01 -2.70
CA ASN A 188 11.98 5.37 -2.41
C ASN A 188 11.49 4.49 -3.57
N VAL A 189 12.37 3.65 -4.13
CA VAL A 189 12.00 2.84 -5.29
C VAL A 189 11.06 1.69 -4.90
N SER A 190 10.13 1.40 -5.80
CA SER A 190 9.45 0.12 -5.89
C SER A 190 9.84 -0.55 -7.19
N ILE A 191 10.07 -1.85 -7.16
CA ILE A 191 10.49 -2.64 -8.32
C ILE A 191 9.66 -3.91 -8.43
N MET A 192 9.35 -4.30 -9.67
CA MET A 192 8.70 -5.58 -9.96
C MET A 192 9.26 -6.21 -11.23
N VAL A 193 9.11 -7.52 -11.35
CA VAL A 193 9.22 -8.24 -12.63
C VAL A 193 7.85 -8.20 -13.30
N ARG A 194 7.80 -7.73 -14.52
CA ARG A 194 6.59 -7.64 -15.34
C ARG A 194 6.19 -9.02 -15.89
N PRO A 195 4.94 -9.24 -16.34
CA PRO A 195 4.52 -10.50 -16.97
C PRO A 195 5.33 -10.88 -18.22
N ASP A 196 5.92 -9.89 -18.92
CA ASP A 196 6.79 -10.10 -20.08
C ASP A 196 8.25 -10.40 -19.70
N GLY A 197 8.58 -10.43 -18.41
CA GLY A 197 9.91 -10.68 -17.87
C GLY A 197 10.79 -9.43 -17.74
N ASP A 198 10.38 -8.30 -18.30
CA ASP A 198 11.07 -7.01 -18.15
C ASP A 198 11.01 -6.55 -16.68
N TYR A 199 11.95 -5.70 -16.26
CA TYR A 199 11.92 -5.09 -14.94
C TYR A 199 11.30 -3.70 -15.00
N MET A 200 10.44 -3.38 -14.04
CA MET A 200 9.83 -2.07 -13.91
C MET A 200 10.17 -1.46 -12.55
N ILE A 201 10.65 -0.21 -12.57
CA ILE A 201 10.92 0.60 -11.37
C ILE A 201 10.07 1.86 -11.39
N VAL A 202 9.53 2.20 -10.24
CA VAL A 202 8.91 3.50 -9.97
C VAL A 202 9.59 4.10 -8.73
N PRO A 203 10.43 5.14 -8.88
CA PRO A 203 11.03 5.86 -7.77
C PRO A 203 10.12 6.98 -7.26
N ARG A 204 10.57 7.70 -6.24
CA ARG A 204 9.89 8.88 -5.66
C ARG A 204 9.53 9.95 -6.70
N SER A 205 10.28 10.08 -7.79
CA SER A 205 9.95 11.02 -8.87
C SER A 205 8.63 10.70 -9.56
N GLY A 206 8.12 9.47 -9.43
CA GLY A 206 6.91 9.00 -10.08
C GLY A 206 7.07 8.69 -11.56
N HIS A 207 8.29 8.74 -12.09
CA HIS A 207 8.56 8.26 -13.44
C HIS A 207 8.57 6.73 -13.48
N VAL A 208 8.12 6.17 -14.57
CA VAL A 208 8.22 4.73 -14.85
C VAL A 208 9.51 4.47 -15.59
N PHE A 209 10.30 3.53 -15.08
CA PHE A 209 11.53 3.07 -15.72
C PHE A 209 11.42 1.59 -16.04
N ILE A 210 11.83 1.19 -17.23
CA ILE A 210 11.82 -0.22 -17.66
C ILE A 210 13.21 -0.63 -18.15
N SER A 211 13.67 -1.79 -17.67
CA SER A 211 14.84 -2.52 -18.20
C SER A 211 14.37 -3.81 -18.84
N LYS A 212 15.00 -4.21 -19.96
CA LYS A 212 14.70 -5.46 -20.62
C LYS A 212 15.12 -6.66 -19.79
N ALA A 213 14.40 -7.77 -19.90
CA ALA A 213 14.74 -9.03 -19.23
C ALA A 213 16.20 -9.46 -19.51
N ALA A 214 16.69 -9.27 -20.74
CA ALA A 214 18.06 -9.59 -21.14
C ALA A 214 19.13 -8.74 -20.47
N ASP A 215 18.80 -7.51 -20.06
CA ASP A 215 19.72 -6.57 -19.38
C ASP A 215 19.75 -6.82 -17.86
N GLY A 216 18.76 -7.56 -17.34
CA GLY A 216 18.66 -7.91 -15.93
C GLY A 216 18.22 -6.78 -15.00
N ILE A 217 18.25 -7.06 -13.70
CA ILE A 217 17.76 -6.14 -12.65
C ILE A 217 18.61 -4.86 -12.53
N LEU A 218 19.85 -4.84 -12.93
CA LEU A 218 20.71 -3.65 -12.87
C LEU A 218 20.42 -2.65 -14.01
N GLY A 219 19.76 -3.06 -15.07
CA GLY A 219 19.49 -2.20 -16.22
C GLY A 219 20.50 -2.32 -17.35
N PRO A 220 20.50 -1.39 -18.32
CA PRO A 220 20.02 -0.01 -18.21
C PRO A 220 18.48 0.16 -18.22
N TYR A 221 17.98 1.08 -17.44
CA TYR A 221 16.57 1.42 -17.36
C TYR A 221 16.25 2.65 -18.22
N GLN A 222 15.25 2.52 -19.08
CA GLN A 222 14.72 3.60 -19.90
C GLN A 222 13.60 4.34 -19.17
N ASP A 223 13.66 5.66 -19.13
CA ASP A 223 12.60 6.53 -18.62
C ASP A 223 11.42 6.62 -19.63
N LEU A 224 10.24 6.28 -19.19
CA LEU A 224 8.98 6.31 -19.97
C LEU A 224 8.07 7.48 -19.58
N GLY A 225 8.49 8.32 -18.63
CA GLY A 225 7.75 9.48 -18.19
C GLY A 225 6.93 9.24 -16.92
N PRO A 226 6.13 10.27 -16.52
CA PRO A 226 5.47 10.29 -15.22
C PRO A 226 4.24 9.40 -15.15
N SER A 227 4.05 8.74 -14.00
CA SER A 227 2.85 7.97 -13.62
C SER A 227 1.98 8.68 -12.58
N PHE A 228 2.56 9.56 -11.77
CA PHE A 228 1.85 10.16 -10.65
C PHE A 228 0.82 11.20 -11.09
N PRO A 229 -0.34 11.27 -10.40
CA PRO A 229 -1.40 12.21 -10.74
C PRO A 229 -0.96 13.66 -10.45
N LYS A 230 -1.34 14.56 -11.34
CA LYS A 230 -1.13 15.99 -11.12
C LYS A 230 -2.06 16.51 -10.02
N GLY A 231 -1.60 17.52 -9.29
CA GLY A 231 -2.41 18.23 -8.29
C GLY A 231 -2.41 17.60 -6.88
N ILE A 232 -1.78 16.44 -6.70
CA ILE A 232 -1.56 15.88 -5.37
C ILE A 232 -0.13 16.20 -4.94
N PRO A 233 0.06 16.93 -3.82
CA PRO A 233 1.40 17.35 -3.41
C PRO A 233 2.20 16.21 -2.77
N ASN A 234 3.51 16.30 -2.89
CA ASN A 234 4.47 15.54 -2.06
C ASN A 234 4.26 14.02 -2.08
N LEU A 235 4.08 13.46 -3.29
CA LEU A 235 3.97 12.03 -3.49
C LEU A 235 5.32 11.35 -3.32
N GLU A 236 5.32 10.21 -2.60
CA GLU A 236 6.48 9.37 -2.34
C GLU A 236 6.07 7.93 -2.02
N ASP A 237 7.04 7.05 -1.81
CA ASP A 237 6.83 5.66 -1.39
C ASP A 237 5.87 4.87 -2.31
N PRO A 238 6.12 4.83 -3.63
CA PRO A 238 5.31 3.99 -4.49
C PRO A 238 5.46 2.51 -4.12
N CYS A 239 4.37 1.76 -4.32
CA CYS A 239 4.36 0.30 -4.37
C CYS A 239 3.74 -0.13 -5.69
N VAL A 240 4.48 -0.88 -6.51
CA VAL A 240 4.04 -1.30 -7.84
C VAL A 240 3.84 -2.80 -7.90
N TRP A 241 2.74 -3.27 -8.55
CA TRP A 241 2.48 -4.69 -8.81
C TRP A 241 1.60 -4.86 -10.05
N TYR A 242 1.39 -6.13 -10.43
CA TYR A 242 0.48 -6.52 -11.50
C TYR A 242 -0.53 -7.55 -10.97
N SER A 243 -1.81 -7.29 -11.13
CA SER A 243 -2.91 -8.22 -10.85
C SER A 243 -4.13 -7.88 -11.69
N GLY A 244 -5.05 -8.83 -11.86
CA GLY A 244 -6.31 -8.59 -12.57
C GLY A 244 -6.17 -8.05 -14.00
N GLY A 245 -5.01 -8.23 -14.67
CA GLY A 245 -4.75 -7.71 -16.01
C GLY A 245 -4.32 -6.23 -16.04
N LEU A 246 -4.07 -5.62 -14.90
CA LEU A 246 -3.65 -4.22 -14.77
C LEU A 246 -2.33 -4.10 -13.99
N TYR A 247 -1.58 -3.05 -14.31
CA TYR A 247 -0.50 -2.57 -13.47
C TYR A 247 -1.06 -1.59 -12.45
N HIS A 248 -0.61 -1.69 -11.23
CA HIS A 248 -1.08 -0.90 -10.11
C HIS A 248 0.08 -0.13 -9.47
N ILE A 249 -0.21 1.05 -8.96
CA ILE A 249 0.66 1.79 -8.04
C ILE A 249 -0.18 2.27 -6.88
N VAL A 250 0.25 2.01 -5.65
CA VAL A 250 -0.17 2.78 -4.48
C VAL A 250 0.94 3.75 -4.15
N VAL A 251 0.62 5.03 -4.00
CA VAL A 251 1.59 6.09 -3.72
C VAL A 251 1.12 6.95 -2.55
N ASN A 252 2.01 7.19 -1.60
CA ASN A 252 1.77 8.00 -0.41
C ASN A 252 2.00 9.49 -0.68
N SER A 253 1.20 10.36 -0.07
CA SER A 253 1.47 11.81 0.04
C SER A 253 1.84 12.14 1.48
N TRP A 254 3.12 12.39 1.73
CA TRP A 254 3.61 12.59 3.09
C TRP A 254 3.02 13.82 3.78
N SER A 255 2.63 14.85 3.03
CA SER A 255 2.05 16.07 3.60
C SER A 255 0.56 15.94 3.93
N THR A 256 -0.20 15.15 3.16
CA THR A 256 -1.62 14.90 3.43
C THR A 256 -1.84 13.64 4.27
N ARG A 257 -0.83 12.81 4.44
CA ARG A 257 -0.84 11.49 5.10
C ARG A 257 -1.74 10.45 4.41
N LYS A 258 -2.22 10.73 3.20
CA LYS A 258 -3.10 9.87 2.41
C LYS A 258 -2.32 9.16 1.32
N ALA A 259 -2.82 8.03 0.87
CA ALA A 259 -2.31 7.39 -0.32
C ALA A 259 -3.38 7.25 -1.40
N TYR A 260 -2.91 7.13 -2.63
CA TYR A 260 -3.74 7.05 -3.83
C TYR A 260 -3.40 5.80 -4.62
N HIS A 261 -4.43 5.20 -5.21
CA HIS A 261 -4.30 4.03 -6.05
C HIS A 261 -4.38 4.43 -7.52
N LEU A 262 -3.42 3.98 -8.31
CA LEU A 262 -3.32 4.23 -9.75
C LEU A 262 -3.33 2.91 -10.50
N THR A 263 -3.88 2.90 -11.71
CA THR A 263 -3.84 1.73 -12.60
C THR A 263 -3.43 2.10 -14.01
N SER A 264 -2.77 1.18 -14.72
CA SER A 264 -2.45 1.28 -16.14
C SER A 264 -2.59 -0.10 -16.81
N LYS A 265 -3.00 -0.15 -18.09
CA LYS A 265 -3.08 -1.39 -18.85
C LYS A 265 -1.74 -1.90 -19.33
N ASP A 266 -0.85 -1.00 -19.68
CA ASP A 266 0.47 -1.31 -20.23
C ASP A 266 1.61 -1.12 -19.22
N GLY A 267 1.32 -0.49 -18.05
CA GLY A 267 2.29 -0.17 -17.03
C GLY A 267 3.34 0.86 -17.49
N LYS A 268 3.13 1.52 -18.62
CA LYS A 268 4.05 2.48 -19.22
C LYS A 268 3.46 3.88 -19.26
N SER A 269 2.17 3.97 -19.53
CA SER A 269 1.46 5.22 -19.78
C SER A 269 0.01 5.15 -19.29
N ASN A 270 -0.75 6.24 -19.51
CA ASN A 270 -2.19 6.30 -19.24
C ASN A 270 -2.59 5.82 -17.84
N TRP A 271 -1.83 6.26 -16.84
CA TRP A 271 -2.12 5.97 -15.45
C TRP A 271 -3.39 6.70 -14.98
N LEU A 272 -4.35 5.94 -14.52
CA LEU A 272 -5.65 6.44 -14.03
C LEU A 272 -5.65 6.46 -12.50
N ASN A 273 -5.95 7.61 -11.91
CA ASN A 273 -6.17 7.71 -10.47
C ASN A 273 -7.53 7.08 -10.09
N ARG A 274 -7.50 6.03 -9.28
CA ARG A 274 -8.67 5.27 -8.79
C ARG A 274 -9.15 5.73 -7.41
N GLY A 275 -8.61 6.81 -6.89
CA GLY A 275 -8.99 7.37 -5.60
C GLY A 275 -8.09 6.92 -4.44
N LEU A 276 -8.64 6.97 -3.22
CA LEU A 276 -7.90 6.71 -2.00
C LEU A 276 -7.48 5.25 -1.86
N ALA A 277 -6.19 5.04 -1.53
CA ALA A 277 -5.68 3.74 -1.12
C ALA A 277 -5.73 3.57 0.40
N TYR A 278 -5.35 4.59 1.16
CA TYR A 278 -5.55 4.66 2.61
C TYR A 278 -5.59 6.11 3.09
N ASP A 279 -6.18 6.29 4.27
CA ASP A 279 -6.33 7.59 4.94
C ASP A 279 -6.36 7.33 6.45
N PRO A 280 -5.39 7.84 7.23
CA PRO A 280 -5.32 7.60 8.68
C PRO A 280 -6.51 8.19 9.46
N THR A 281 -7.32 9.03 8.83
CA THR A 281 -8.53 9.59 9.45
C THR A 281 -9.77 8.70 9.28
N ARG A 282 -9.64 7.57 8.56
CA ARG A 282 -10.71 6.59 8.33
C ARG A 282 -10.51 5.33 9.15
N ASP A 283 -11.63 4.71 9.55
CA ASP A 283 -11.68 3.48 10.32
C ASP A 283 -11.50 2.25 9.42
N PHE A 284 -10.33 2.09 8.77
CA PHE A 284 -10.09 0.94 7.90
C PHE A 284 -9.18 -0.12 8.53
N ILE A 285 -8.37 0.23 9.54
CA ILE A 285 -7.55 -0.72 10.29
C ILE A 285 -8.42 -1.29 11.41
N ARG A 286 -9.15 -2.34 11.11
CA ARG A 286 -10.17 -2.94 11.98
C ARG A 286 -9.81 -4.36 12.35
N TYR A 287 -10.32 -4.79 13.50
CA TYR A 287 -10.27 -6.15 13.99
C TYR A 287 -11.65 -6.82 13.94
N THR A 288 -11.68 -8.15 13.99
CA THR A 288 -12.93 -8.92 13.91
C THR A 288 -13.87 -8.71 15.10
N ASP A 289 -13.39 -8.17 16.21
CA ASP A 289 -14.19 -7.76 17.37
C ASP A 289 -14.73 -6.32 17.29
N GLY A 290 -14.43 -5.61 16.20
CA GLY A 290 -14.82 -4.22 15.99
C GLY A 290 -13.81 -3.19 16.53
N THR A 291 -12.71 -3.62 17.18
CA THR A 291 -11.62 -2.72 17.56
C THR A 291 -11.05 -2.03 16.32
N VAL A 292 -10.71 -0.74 16.45
CA VAL A 292 -10.08 0.07 15.40
C VAL A 292 -8.77 0.64 15.91
N ASN A 293 -7.76 0.67 15.04
CA ASN A 293 -6.51 1.38 15.30
C ASN A 293 -6.41 2.64 14.45
N HIS A 294 -5.99 3.75 15.09
CA HIS A 294 -5.80 5.06 14.47
C HIS A 294 -4.33 5.49 14.55
N TRP A 295 -3.53 4.98 13.64
CA TRP A 295 -2.13 5.39 13.55
C TRP A 295 -2.02 6.83 13.05
N HIS A 296 -1.11 7.60 13.63
CA HIS A 296 -0.89 8.98 13.18
C HIS A 296 -0.50 9.04 11.71
N LYS A 297 0.37 8.13 11.26
CA LYS A 297 0.88 8.13 9.89
C LYS A 297 1.10 6.70 9.39
N LEU A 298 0.89 6.54 8.08
CA LEU A 298 1.03 5.29 7.34
C LEU A 298 1.92 5.59 6.14
N GLU A 299 2.98 4.81 5.94
CA GLU A 299 3.94 4.98 4.84
C GLU A 299 4.45 3.63 4.33
N ARG A 300 5.22 3.67 3.24
CA ARG A 300 5.91 2.51 2.67
C ARG A 300 4.99 1.31 2.46
N PRO A 301 3.90 1.48 1.68
CA PRO A 301 3.04 0.33 1.39
C PRO A 301 3.83 -0.78 0.69
N GLY A 302 3.54 -2.01 1.06
CA GLY A 302 3.97 -3.21 0.37
C GLY A 302 2.76 -4.11 0.15
N VAL A 303 2.78 -4.93 -0.89
CA VAL A 303 1.71 -5.89 -1.18
C VAL A 303 2.26 -7.32 -1.18
N PHE A 304 1.47 -8.24 -0.65
CA PHE A 304 1.72 -9.67 -0.78
C PHE A 304 0.68 -10.27 -1.72
N LEU A 305 1.16 -10.92 -2.78
CA LEU A 305 0.31 -11.58 -3.77
C LEU A 305 0.28 -13.09 -3.54
N GLU A 306 -0.92 -13.65 -3.57
CA GLU A 306 -1.13 -15.10 -3.61
C GLU A 306 -2.20 -15.41 -4.66
N ASN A 307 -1.97 -16.43 -5.48
CA ASN A 307 -2.84 -16.78 -6.61
C ASN A 307 -3.13 -15.62 -7.59
N GLY A 308 -2.17 -14.71 -7.78
CA GLY A 308 -2.27 -13.58 -8.69
C GLY A 308 -3.07 -12.38 -8.18
N HIS A 309 -3.50 -12.38 -6.91
CA HIS A 309 -4.23 -11.29 -6.27
C HIS A 309 -3.52 -10.84 -4.98
N VAL A 310 -3.69 -9.57 -4.62
CA VAL A 310 -3.20 -9.07 -3.33
C VAL A 310 -4.04 -9.67 -2.20
N THR A 311 -3.40 -10.33 -1.24
CA THR A 311 -4.06 -10.92 -0.06
C THR A 311 -3.71 -10.23 1.24
N ALA A 312 -2.64 -9.43 1.24
CA ALA A 312 -2.28 -8.58 2.37
C ALA A 312 -1.53 -7.33 1.91
N VAL A 313 -1.66 -6.27 2.69
CA VAL A 313 -0.92 -5.01 2.53
C VAL A 313 -0.09 -4.78 3.79
N THR A 314 1.20 -4.49 3.62
CA THR A 314 2.08 -4.04 4.71
C THR A 314 2.13 -2.52 4.73
N LEU A 315 2.20 -1.94 5.92
CA LEU A 315 2.38 -0.50 6.13
C LEU A 315 3.36 -0.27 7.27
N ALA A 316 4.31 0.62 7.08
CA ALA A 316 5.06 1.21 8.19
C ALA A 316 4.18 2.27 8.86
N VAL A 317 4.02 2.17 10.18
CA VAL A 317 3.11 3.03 10.93
C VAL A 317 3.84 3.79 12.04
N LEU A 318 3.37 5.01 12.31
CA LEU A 318 3.83 5.89 13.39
C LEU A 318 2.67 6.25 14.29
N ASP A 319 2.93 6.28 15.59
CA ASP A 319 1.95 6.66 16.61
C ASP A 319 1.82 8.18 16.79
N ILE A 320 2.89 8.95 16.54
CA ILE A 320 2.95 10.42 16.62
C ILE A 320 3.69 11.00 15.40
N PRO A 321 3.67 12.33 15.19
CA PRO A 321 4.46 13.00 14.15
C PRO A 321 5.96 12.66 14.22
N LYS A 322 6.61 12.53 13.07
CA LYS A 322 8.05 12.19 12.94
C LYS A 322 8.95 13.12 13.75
N GLU A 323 8.66 14.40 13.72
CA GLU A 323 9.41 15.44 14.41
C GLU A 323 9.27 15.39 15.95
N GLN A 324 8.27 14.68 16.45
CA GLN A 324 8.06 14.47 17.89
C GLN A 324 8.75 13.20 18.40
N GLN A 325 9.11 12.28 17.53
CA GLN A 325 9.83 11.04 17.90
C GLN A 325 11.32 11.36 18.14
N LYS A 326 11.68 11.67 19.38
CA LYS A 326 13.03 12.09 19.76
C LYS A 326 13.97 10.95 20.17
N GLY A 327 13.41 9.78 20.44
CA GLY A 327 14.14 8.64 21.02
C GLY A 327 14.25 8.69 22.53
N ASN A 328 14.56 7.53 23.13
CA ASN A 328 14.53 7.33 24.59
C ASN A 328 13.18 7.72 25.23
N ASP A 329 12.13 7.67 24.46
CA ASP A 329 10.75 7.96 24.85
C ASP A 329 9.89 6.69 24.73
N ASN A 330 8.56 6.84 24.75
CA ASN A 330 7.62 5.72 24.60
C ASN A 330 6.91 5.74 23.24
N HIS A 331 7.58 6.23 22.20
CA HIS A 331 7.06 6.35 20.85
C HIS A 331 7.94 5.59 19.86
N GLY A 332 7.36 5.19 18.73
CA GLY A 332 8.12 4.41 17.74
C GLY A 332 7.36 4.10 16.48
N SER A 333 7.92 3.18 15.71
CA SER A 333 7.32 2.65 14.50
C SER A 333 7.29 1.13 14.52
N LYS A 334 6.31 0.58 13.84
CA LYS A 334 6.20 -0.84 13.55
C LYS A 334 5.74 -1.06 12.12
N ILE A 335 5.81 -2.29 11.65
CA ILE A 335 5.20 -2.73 10.41
C ILE A 335 3.93 -3.49 10.77
N ILE A 336 2.80 -3.08 10.20
CA ILE A 336 1.54 -3.83 10.29
C ILE A 336 1.27 -4.58 9.00
N VAL A 337 0.55 -5.68 9.09
CA VAL A 337 0.11 -6.49 7.95
C VAL A 337 -1.40 -6.62 8.01
N ILE A 338 -2.09 -6.07 7.01
CA ILE A 338 -3.55 -6.02 6.98
C ILE A 338 -4.06 -6.94 5.87
N PRO A 339 -4.98 -7.88 6.14
CA PRO A 339 -5.62 -8.70 5.12
C PRO A 339 -6.36 -7.83 4.10
N PHE A 340 -6.37 -8.28 2.83
CA PHE A 340 -6.90 -7.50 1.72
C PHE A 340 -7.64 -8.38 0.71
N ASP A 341 -8.79 -7.93 0.21
CA ASP A 341 -9.56 -8.63 -0.83
C ASP A 341 -9.19 -8.12 -2.23
N GLY A 342 -7.99 -8.46 -2.68
CA GLY A 342 -7.52 -8.08 -4.01
C GLY A 342 -8.29 -8.75 -5.14
N ALA A 343 -8.87 -9.93 -4.90
CA ALA A 343 -9.70 -10.59 -5.90
C ALA A 343 -11.00 -9.81 -6.17
N ALA A 344 -11.61 -9.23 -5.14
CA ALA A 344 -12.75 -8.33 -5.31
C ALA A 344 -12.35 -7.02 -5.99
N LEU A 345 -11.23 -6.42 -5.58
CA LEU A 345 -10.70 -5.21 -6.24
C LEU A 345 -10.49 -5.45 -7.75
N ASP A 346 -9.83 -6.54 -8.11
CA ASP A 346 -9.53 -6.86 -9.52
C ASP A 346 -10.82 -7.07 -10.33
N ARG A 347 -11.82 -7.78 -9.78
CA ARG A 347 -13.14 -7.96 -10.43
C ARG A 347 -13.87 -6.63 -10.65
N ASP A 348 -13.92 -5.77 -9.64
CA ASP A 348 -14.63 -4.49 -9.71
C ASP A 348 -13.96 -3.54 -10.71
N LEU A 349 -12.63 -3.53 -10.80
CA LEU A 349 -11.88 -2.78 -11.80
C LEU A 349 -12.14 -3.29 -13.22
N GLN A 350 -12.12 -4.61 -13.47
CA GLN A 350 -12.41 -5.22 -14.75
C GLN A 350 -13.84 -4.90 -15.24
N SER A 351 -14.81 -4.95 -14.32
CA SER A 351 -16.21 -4.59 -14.62
C SER A 351 -16.35 -3.13 -15.06
N THR A 352 -15.64 -2.23 -14.38
CA THR A 352 -15.61 -0.80 -14.73
C THR A 352 -14.99 -0.55 -16.10
N GLU A 353 -13.89 -1.24 -16.43
CA GLU A 353 -13.22 -1.14 -17.74
C GLU A 353 -14.10 -1.65 -18.89
N SER A 354 -14.84 -2.74 -18.68
CA SER A 354 -15.78 -3.30 -19.66
C SER A 354 -16.93 -2.34 -19.95
N ALA A 355 -17.56 -1.78 -18.90
CA ALA A 355 -18.64 -0.82 -19.03
C ALA A 355 -18.23 0.49 -19.73
N GLN A 356 -16.95 0.89 -19.65
CA GLN A 356 -16.41 2.06 -20.35
C GLN A 356 -16.20 1.76 -21.85
N LYS A 357 -15.80 0.53 -22.23
CA LYS A 357 -15.68 0.11 -23.63
C LYS A 357 -17.03 0.12 -24.36
N ASP A 358 -18.08 -0.35 -23.69
CA ASP A 358 -19.43 -0.45 -24.27
C ASP A 358 -20.10 0.92 -24.47
N ARG A 359 -19.56 1.98 -23.85
CA ARG A 359 -20.05 3.36 -23.98
C ARG A 359 -19.29 4.21 -24.98
N GLN A 360 -18.22 3.70 -25.57
CA GLN A 360 -17.52 4.38 -26.67
C GLN A 360 -18.17 3.95 -27.99
N PRO A 361 -18.73 4.90 -28.79
CA PRO A 361 -19.44 4.62 -30.05
C PRO A 361 -18.50 4.08 -31.14
#